data_e7ae97b897375105a6e79edd0eb23962
#
_entry.id   e7ae97b897375105a6e79edd0eb23962
#
_cell.length_a   1.000
_cell.length_b   1.000
_cell.length_c   1.000
_cell.angle_alpha   90.00
_cell.angle_beta   90.00
_cell.angle_gamma   90.00
#
_symmetry.space_group_name_H-M   'P 1'
#
loop_
_entity.id
_entity.type
_entity.pdbx_description
1 polymer ?
#
loop_
_entity_poly.entity_id
_entity_poly.type
_entity_poly.pdbx_seq_one_letter_code
_entity_poly.pdbx_strand_id
1 'polypeptide(L)'
;MIPVIRIQGPSAIWLLLACLFANGLITALGHFIGPSLNADIRDYQQYITGERIDGMFAAVGLIGNVITLATSSVLPAIYEKAGLNETTAAALGFTSGNVYDVLYNHTYFTHICTVLIVASIVGATLNVIPFFFYNLSEAKQKAMVNVLRIRAAFEDYGNGTVDESGLSEALEIIKEAEEYSGTEPVNESHFKGKERKAAREKNEKIEISSLVLAELGKFDTPEGIAALQRAQAIYDSGLEGFDKHLSYDIGAAKALPKSTPEEKKIRADAVRETREAVLSLKARKKYYPGGLTEFDMSQLNDLFEKRDANDIAIAETLGKMKDARTSKNSAELAGLKSALAGLRTEKKNIDTLIKKNTTDYSIYTRAAKPYLNAKKLLDESRNYAKAIESVNSMK
;
A
#
# COMPACT_ATOMS: atom_id res chain seq x y z
N MET A 1 -19.06 9.99 28.64
CA MET A 1 -18.06 10.44 29.64
C MET A 1 -18.32 11.85 30.20
N ILE A 2 -18.61 12.89 29.41
CA ILE A 2 -18.82 14.26 29.93
C ILE A 2 -19.82 14.35 31.08
N PRO A 3 -21.01 13.70 31.03
CA PRO A 3 -21.92 13.73 32.20
C PRO A 3 -21.34 13.04 33.43
N VAL A 4 -20.56 11.99 33.24
CA VAL A 4 -20.00 11.17 34.33
C VAL A 4 -18.95 11.93 35.15
N ILE A 5 -18.09 12.71 34.50
CA ILE A 5 -17.07 13.50 35.20
C ILE A 5 -17.63 14.65 36.04
N ARG A 6 -18.92 15.00 35.83
CA ARG A 6 -19.63 16.02 36.63
C ARG A 6 -20.27 15.43 37.87
N ILE A 7 -20.40 14.12 37.97
CA ILE A 7 -21.02 13.46 39.14
C ILE A 7 -19.95 13.39 40.25
N GLN A 8 -20.32 13.79 41.46
CA GLN A 8 -19.50 13.68 42.66
C GLN A 8 -19.96 12.48 43.50
N GLY A 9 -18.99 11.82 44.12
CA GLY A 9 -19.28 10.70 45.02
C GLY A 9 -18.73 9.34 44.54
N PRO A 10 -18.79 8.31 45.39
CA PRO A 10 -18.19 7.00 45.12
C PRO A 10 -18.73 6.31 43.86
N SER A 11 -20.00 6.53 43.51
CA SER A 11 -20.64 5.97 42.31
C SER A 11 -20.05 6.50 41.00
N ALA A 12 -19.50 7.73 41.01
CA ALA A 12 -18.86 8.33 39.87
C ALA A 12 -17.61 7.53 39.42
N ILE A 13 -16.89 6.95 40.38
CA ILE A 13 -15.66 6.15 40.11
C ILE A 13 -16.04 4.90 39.29
N TRP A 14 -17.08 4.19 39.71
CA TRP A 14 -17.51 2.97 38.98
C TRP A 14 -18.02 3.27 37.58
N LEU A 15 -18.79 4.37 37.41
CA LEU A 15 -19.25 4.81 36.10
C LEU A 15 -18.06 5.24 35.20
N LEU A 16 -17.09 5.93 35.74
CA LEU A 16 -15.88 6.31 35.02
C LEU A 16 -15.08 5.07 34.58
N LEU A 17 -14.88 4.10 35.49
CA LEU A 17 -14.20 2.86 35.18
C LEU A 17 -14.94 2.08 34.09
N ALA A 18 -16.26 1.98 34.15
CA ALA A 18 -17.06 1.35 33.10
C ALA A 18 -16.89 2.04 31.73
N CYS A 19 -16.88 3.38 31.69
CA CYS A 19 -16.62 4.14 30.47
C CYS A 19 -15.21 3.93 29.95
N LEU A 20 -14.21 3.89 30.82
CA LEU A 20 -12.79 3.64 30.43
C LEU A 20 -12.63 2.22 29.91
N PHE A 21 -13.25 1.24 30.55
CA PHE A 21 -13.26 -0.15 30.10
C PHE A 21 -13.88 -0.27 28.70
N ALA A 22 -15.07 0.31 28.50
CA ALA A 22 -15.74 0.33 27.20
C ALA A 22 -14.87 0.98 26.12
N ASN A 23 -14.24 2.12 26.42
CA ASN A 23 -13.32 2.79 25.51
C ASN A 23 -12.09 1.93 25.20
N GLY A 24 -11.50 1.29 26.20
CA GLY A 24 -10.38 0.35 26.03
C GLY A 24 -10.73 -0.82 25.12
N LEU A 25 -11.94 -1.38 25.30
CA LEU A 25 -12.44 -2.50 24.51
C LEU A 25 -12.62 -2.09 23.02
N ILE A 26 -13.22 -0.91 22.76
CA ILE A 26 -13.37 -0.37 21.41
C ILE A 26 -11.99 -0.10 20.77
N THR A 27 -11.05 0.47 21.51
CA THR A 27 -9.69 0.72 21.03
C THR A 27 -8.97 -0.58 20.70
N ALA A 28 -9.12 -1.62 21.53
CA ALA A 28 -8.54 -2.93 21.27
C ALA A 28 -9.08 -3.56 19.97
N LEU A 29 -10.39 -3.44 19.70
CA LEU A 29 -10.97 -3.88 18.42
C LEU A 29 -10.33 -3.17 17.22
N GLY A 30 -10.03 -1.89 17.33
CA GLY A 30 -9.34 -1.13 16.29
C GLY A 30 -7.96 -1.68 15.94
N HIS A 31 -7.23 -2.26 16.91
CA HIS A 31 -5.94 -2.89 16.67
C HIS A 31 -6.03 -4.20 15.85
N PHE A 32 -7.16 -4.89 15.89
CA PHE A 32 -7.40 -6.07 15.04
C PHE A 32 -7.86 -5.69 13.63
N ILE A 33 -8.70 -4.67 13.52
CA ILE A 33 -9.28 -4.23 12.23
C ILE A 33 -8.23 -3.49 11.38
N GLY A 34 -7.36 -2.69 12.00
CA GLY A 34 -6.39 -1.85 11.30
C GLY A 34 -5.45 -2.60 10.34
N PRO A 35 -4.78 -3.68 10.77
CA PRO A 35 -3.92 -4.47 9.88
C PRO A 35 -4.68 -5.11 8.71
N SER A 36 -5.90 -5.62 8.95
CA SER A 36 -6.75 -6.20 7.91
C SER A 36 -7.13 -5.15 6.86
N LEU A 37 -7.60 -3.99 7.31
CA LEU A 37 -7.93 -2.88 6.40
C LEU A 37 -6.73 -2.40 5.58
N ASN A 38 -5.55 -2.35 6.18
CA ASN A 38 -4.32 -2.00 5.46
C ASN A 38 -3.95 -3.04 4.39
N ALA A 39 -4.19 -4.33 4.64
CA ALA A 39 -4.00 -5.37 3.63
C ALA A 39 -4.98 -5.18 2.46
N ASP A 40 -6.26 -4.97 2.76
CA ASP A 40 -7.30 -4.74 1.75
C ASP A 40 -7.00 -3.54 0.85
N ILE A 41 -6.51 -2.44 1.44
CA ILE A 41 -6.13 -1.24 0.68
C ILE A 41 -4.94 -1.53 -0.26
N ARG A 42 -3.97 -2.33 0.18
CA ARG A 42 -2.83 -2.73 -0.66
C ARG A 42 -3.26 -3.63 -1.81
N ASP A 43 -4.12 -4.60 -1.55
CA ASP A 43 -4.65 -5.50 -2.57
C ASP A 43 -5.51 -4.72 -3.59
N TYR A 44 -6.35 -3.80 -3.11
CA TYR A 44 -7.12 -2.90 -3.99
C TYR A 44 -6.20 -2.05 -4.87
N GLN A 45 -5.14 -1.50 -4.31
CA GLN A 45 -4.18 -0.69 -5.04
C GLN A 45 -3.44 -1.55 -6.10
N GLN A 46 -2.98 -2.76 -5.73
CA GLN A 46 -2.35 -3.69 -6.66
C GLN A 46 -3.32 -4.13 -7.77
N TYR A 47 -4.59 -4.37 -7.43
CA TYR A 47 -5.63 -4.71 -8.40
C TYR A 47 -5.81 -3.63 -9.47
N ILE A 48 -5.84 -2.33 -9.05
CA ILE A 48 -6.03 -1.20 -9.98
C ILE A 48 -4.78 -0.87 -10.78
N THR A 49 -3.60 -0.88 -10.15
CA THR A 49 -2.36 -0.38 -10.77
C THR A 49 -1.53 -1.49 -11.42
N GLY A 50 -1.79 -2.76 -11.07
CA GLY A 50 -0.95 -3.90 -11.46
C GLY A 50 0.42 -3.92 -10.79
N GLU A 51 0.69 -3.01 -9.84
CA GLU A 51 1.98 -2.92 -9.15
C GLU A 51 1.77 -2.88 -7.63
N ARG A 52 2.60 -3.61 -6.90
CA ARG A 52 2.62 -3.57 -5.44
C ARG A 52 3.59 -2.50 -4.96
N ILE A 53 3.07 -1.41 -4.40
CA ILE A 53 3.86 -0.26 -3.93
C ILE A 53 3.91 -0.16 -2.40
N ASP A 54 4.36 -1.23 -1.74
CA ASP A 54 4.48 -1.29 -0.27
C ASP A 54 5.35 -0.14 0.29
N GLY A 55 6.39 0.27 -0.44
CA GLY A 55 7.25 1.39 -0.06
C GLY A 55 6.52 2.73 0.04
N MET A 56 5.48 2.97 -0.77
CA MET A 56 4.69 4.19 -0.70
C MET A 56 3.82 4.21 0.57
N PHE A 57 3.27 3.06 0.99
CA PHE A 57 2.54 2.96 2.26
C PHE A 57 3.44 3.20 3.46
N ALA A 58 4.70 2.74 3.43
CA ALA A 58 5.69 3.06 4.45
C ALA A 58 5.97 4.58 4.52
N ALA A 59 6.07 5.25 3.35
CA ALA A 59 6.26 6.71 3.30
C ALA A 59 5.05 7.47 3.87
N VAL A 60 3.82 7.01 3.63
CA VAL A 60 2.60 7.58 4.25
C VAL A 60 2.64 7.43 5.78
N GLY A 61 3.14 6.28 6.28
CA GLY A 61 3.36 6.06 7.72
C GLY A 61 4.32 7.08 8.34
N LEU A 62 5.37 7.48 7.62
CA LEU A 62 6.29 8.53 8.07
C LEU A 62 5.60 9.90 8.23
N ILE A 63 4.68 10.24 7.33
CA ILE A 63 3.86 11.46 7.44
C ILE A 63 3.02 11.40 8.72
N GLY A 64 2.40 10.27 9.02
CA GLY A 64 1.67 10.03 10.27
C GLY A 64 2.54 10.27 11.50
N ASN A 65 3.78 9.78 11.50
CA ASN A 65 4.73 10.00 12.60
C ASN A 65 5.09 11.48 12.77
N VAL A 66 5.27 12.25 11.69
CA VAL A 66 5.53 13.70 11.75
C VAL A 66 4.32 14.44 12.34
N ILE A 67 3.10 14.07 11.94
CA ILE A 67 1.87 14.65 12.51
C ILE A 67 1.77 14.31 13.99
N THR A 68 2.07 13.09 14.41
CA THR A 68 2.08 12.68 15.82
C THR A 68 3.09 13.49 16.63
N LEU A 69 4.29 13.71 16.09
CA LEU A 69 5.32 14.54 16.74
C LEU A 69 4.87 15.99 16.89
N ALA A 70 4.26 16.58 15.86
CA ALA A 70 3.71 17.92 15.93
C ALA A 70 2.57 18.03 16.95
N THR A 71 1.67 17.04 16.98
CA THR A 71 0.54 17.00 17.94
C THR A 71 1.03 16.85 19.38
N SER A 72 2.04 16.03 19.62
CA SER A 72 2.63 15.86 20.95
C SER A 72 3.25 17.14 21.50
N SER A 73 3.73 18.01 20.62
CA SER A 73 4.27 19.33 21.01
C SER A 73 3.18 20.36 21.32
N VAL A 74 2.00 20.24 20.69
CA VAL A 74 0.87 21.16 20.89
C VAL A 74 0.04 20.78 22.12
N LEU A 75 -0.01 19.50 22.47
CA LEU A 75 -0.82 19.00 23.58
C LEU A 75 -0.53 19.66 24.93
N PRO A 76 0.75 19.83 25.35
CA PRO A 76 1.09 20.53 26.60
C PRO A 76 0.58 21.98 26.63
N ALA A 77 0.65 22.70 25.50
CA ALA A 77 0.15 24.07 25.41
C ALA A 77 -1.39 24.15 25.53
N ILE A 78 -2.09 23.13 25.09
CA ILE A 78 -3.56 23.03 25.27
C ILE A 78 -3.89 22.80 26.75
N TYR A 79 -3.14 21.92 27.43
CA TYR A 79 -3.31 21.66 28.85
C TYR A 79 -3.03 22.91 29.70
N GLU A 80 -1.95 23.60 29.39
CA GLU A 80 -1.58 24.84 30.05
C GLU A 80 -2.68 25.90 29.92
N LYS A 81 -3.20 26.11 28.72
CA LYS A 81 -4.32 27.03 28.46
C LYS A 81 -5.65 26.58 29.11
N ALA A 82 -5.86 25.28 29.27
CA ALA A 82 -7.01 24.73 29.97
C ALA A 82 -6.95 24.89 31.51
N GLY A 83 -5.83 25.41 32.03
CA GLY A 83 -5.63 25.65 33.44
C GLY A 83 -4.71 24.68 34.15
N LEU A 84 -4.06 23.75 33.46
CA LEU A 84 -3.06 22.85 34.02
C LEU A 84 -1.70 23.55 33.99
N ASN A 85 -1.50 24.50 34.88
CA ASN A 85 -0.27 25.34 34.98
C ASN A 85 0.06 25.72 36.41
N GLU A 86 1.30 26.14 36.63
CA GLU A 86 1.82 26.52 37.98
C GLU A 86 1.07 27.70 38.60
N THR A 87 0.66 28.66 37.78
CA THR A 87 -0.09 29.84 38.28
C THR A 87 -1.44 29.46 38.84
N THR A 88 -2.14 28.54 38.19
CA THR A 88 -3.42 27.99 38.68
C THR A 88 -3.22 27.15 39.93
N ALA A 89 -2.16 26.33 39.99
CA ALA A 89 -1.83 25.52 41.16
C ALA A 89 -1.55 26.44 42.40
N ALA A 90 -0.76 27.48 42.23
CA ALA A 90 -0.47 28.45 43.28
C ALA A 90 -1.73 29.23 43.72
N ALA A 91 -2.58 29.64 42.79
CA ALA A 91 -3.85 30.33 43.08
C ALA A 91 -4.83 29.46 43.89
N LEU A 92 -4.74 28.13 43.73
CA LEU A 92 -5.54 27.16 44.51
C LEU A 92 -4.89 26.78 45.85
N GLY A 93 -3.73 27.34 46.18
CA GLY A 93 -3.04 27.11 47.45
C GLY A 93 -2.16 25.84 47.48
N PHE A 94 -1.89 25.21 46.31
CA PHE A 94 -0.99 24.07 46.23
C PHE A 94 0.48 24.54 46.24
N THR A 95 1.24 24.07 47.20
CA THR A 95 2.68 24.47 47.40
C THR A 95 3.64 23.37 46.97
N SER A 96 3.14 22.24 46.48
CA SER A 96 3.95 21.07 46.11
C SER A 96 4.83 21.26 44.86
N GLY A 97 4.58 22.32 44.08
CA GLY A 97 5.21 22.52 42.77
C GLY A 97 4.74 21.55 41.68
N ASN A 98 3.79 20.68 42.00
CA ASN A 98 3.23 19.74 41.03
C ASN A 98 2.00 20.34 40.36
N VAL A 99 2.10 20.61 39.08
CA VAL A 99 1.02 21.16 38.24
C VAL A 99 -0.24 20.29 38.24
N TYR A 100 -0.08 18.98 38.37
CA TYR A 100 -1.22 18.03 38.40
C TYR A 100 -2.11 18.13 39.65
N ASP A 101 -1.64 18.82 40.70
CA ASP A 101 -2.47 19.05 41.91
C ASP A 101 -3.70 19.90 41.63
N VAL A 102 -3.69 20.67 40.52
CA VAL A 102 -4.86 21.39 40.03
C VAL A 102 -6.06 20.44 39.77
N LEU A 103 -5.80 19.18 39.43
CA LEU A 103 -6.82 18.17 39.18
C LEU A 103 -7.57 17.72 40.45
N TYR A 104 -7.08 18.00 41.66
CA TYR A 104 -7.83 17.82 42.89
C TYR A 104 -8.99 18.79 43.02
N ASN A 105 -8.92 19.92 42.32
CA ASN A 105 -10.05 20.85 42.27
C ASN A 105 -11.07 20.36 41.20
N HIS A 106 -12.26 20.02 41.66
CA HIS A 106 -13.30 19.42 40.80
C HIS A 106 -13.69 20.30 39.60
N THR A 107 -13.67 21.61 39.75
CA THR A 107 -14.02 22.55 38.66
C THR A 107 -12.97 22.50 37.55
N TYR A 108 -11.70 22.58 37.88
CA TYR A 108 -10.60 22.47 36.91
C TYR A 108 -10.50 21.08 36.30
N PHE A 109 -10.64 20.04 37.12
CA PHE A 109 -10.71 18.67 36.63
C PHE A 109 -11.81 18.50 35.57
N THR A 110 -13.02 18.97 35.88
CA THR A 110 -14.15 18.87 34.94
C THR A 110 -13.89 19.66 33.66
N HIS A 111 -13.31 20.86 33.78
CA HIS A 111 -12.99 21.69 32.62
C HIS A 111 -11.94 21.04 31.71
N ILE A 112 -10.81 20.63 32.27
CA ILE A 112 -9.71 20.01 31.54
C ILE A 112 -10.17 18.70 30.87
N CYS A 113 -10.85 17.83 31.61
CA CYS A 113 -11.39 16.58 31.06
C CYS A 113 -12.42 16.85 29.96
N THR A 114 -13.25 17.89 30.09
CA THR A 114 -14.23 18.25 29.06
C THR A 114 -13.52 18.66 27.76
N VAL A 115 -12.50 19.52 27.85
CA VAL A 115 -11.69 19.95 26.68
C VAL A 115 -11.07 18.74 25.98
N LEU A 116 -10.49 17.81 26.74
CA LEU A 116 -9.87 16.58 26.19
C LEU A 116 -10.89 15.66 25.51
N ILE A 117 -12.03 15.45 26.17
CA ILE A 117 -13.08 14.58 25.62
C ILE A 117 -13.67 15.18 24.34
N VAL A 118 -13.92 16.50 24.29
CA VAL A 118 -14.41 17.18 23.10
C VAL A 118 -13.40 17.07 21.96
N ALA A 119 -12.12 17.34 22.23
CA ALA A 119 -11.07 17.18 21.23
C ALA A 119 -10.99 15.73 20.68
N SER A 120 -11.10 14.74 21.57
CA SER A 120 -11.14 13.32 21.20
C SER A 120 -12.37 12.96 20.34
N ILE A 121 -13.54 13.51 20.67
CA ILE A 121 -14.78 13.31 19.87
C ILE A 121 -14.59 13.88 18.46
N VAL A 122 -14.06 15.09 18.34
CA VAL A 122 -13.78 15.72 17.04
C VAL A 122 -12.80 14.86 16.23
N GLY A 123 -11.69 14.42 16.83
CA GLY A 123 -10.72 13.55 16.19
C GLY A 123 -11.33 12.22 15.74
N ALA A 124 -12.12 11.58 16.61
CA ALA A 124 -12.81 10.34 16.27
C ALA A 124 -13.81 10.52 15.12
N THR A 125 -14.56 11.61 15.11
CA THR A 125 -15.51 11.94 14.04
C THR A 125 -14.78 12.13 12.71
N LEU A 126 -13.67 12.86 12.69
CA LEU A 126 -12.85 13.04 11.49
C LEU A 126 -12.27 11.70 10.97
N ASN A 127 -11.90 10.80 11.87
CA ASN A 127 -11.42 9.47 11.50
C ASN A 127 -12.50 8.58 10.86
N VAL A 128 -13.77 8.78 11.18
CA VAL A 128 -14.89 7.99 10.62
C VAL A 128 -15.27 8.46 9.22
N ILE A 129 -15.04 9.74 8.86
CA ILE A 129 -15.44 10.31 7.57
C ILE A 129 -14.95 9.48 6.37
N PRO A 130 -13.67 9.05 6.27
CA PRO A 130 -13.19 8.24 5.14
C PRO A 130 -13.94 6.92 4.96
N PHE A 131 -14.44 6.32 6.03
CA PHE A 131 -15.16 5.04 5.95
C PHE A 131 -16.53 5.16 5.26
N PHE A 132 -17.15 6.34 5.23
CA PHE A 132 -18.36 6.56 4.43
C PHE A 132 -18.11 6.50 2.92
N PHE A 133 -16.88 6.68 2.50
CA PHE A 133 -16.46 6.57 1.10
C PHE A 133 -15.85 5.20 0.77
N TYR A 134 -15.71 4.33 1.78
CA TYR A 134 -15.19 2.97 1.61
C TYR A 134 -16.27 2.07 1.01
N ASN A 135 -16.15 1.78 -0.28
CA ASN A 135 -17.14 1.03 -1.06
C ASN A 135 -16.62 -0.37 -1.44
N LEU A 136 -15.84 -0.99 -0.57
CA LEU A 136 -15.30 -2.32 -0.79
C LEU A 136 -16.14 -3.33 0.01
N SER A 137 -16.99 -4.10 -0.70
CA SER A 137 -17.71 -5.22 -0.10
C SER A 137 -16.76 -6.42 0.09
N GLU A 138 -17.11 -7.34 1.00
CA GLU A 138 -16.37 -8.58 1.20
C GLU A 138 -16.28 -9.41 -0.10
N ALA A 139 -17.37 -9.45 -0.88
CA ALA A 139 -17.40 -10.12 -2.17
C ALA A 139 -16.42 -9.49 -3.17
N LYS A 140 -16.39 -8.15 -3.26
CA LYS A 140 -15.42 -7.44 -4.12
C LYS A 140 -13.99 -7.70 -3.69
N GLN A 141 -13.72 -7.71 -2.40
CA GLN A 141 -12.39 -8.01 -1.89
C GLN A 141 -11.95 -9.42 -2.26
N LYS A 142 -12.81 -10.43 -2.02
CA LYS A 142 -12.52 -11.82 -2.42
C LYS A 142 -12.30 -11.92 -3.94
N ALA A 143 -13.12 -11.24 -4.73
CA ALA A 143 -12.97 -11.23 -6.18
C ALA A 143 -11.62 -10.61 -6.61
N MET A 144 -11.21 -9.50 -6.00
CA MET A 144 -9.92 -8.88 -6.29
C MET A 144 -8.74 -9.77 -5.91
N VAL A 145 -8.80 -10.44 -4.76
CA VAL A 145 -7.77 -11.39 -4.35
C VAL A 145 -7.68 -12.55 -5.34
N ASN A 146 -8.82 -13.08 -5.78
CA ASN A 146 -8.86 -14.14 -6.79
C ASN A 146 -8.27 -13.66 -8.12
N VAL A 147 -8.60 -12.46 -8.58
CA VAL A 147 -8.00 -11.86 -9.77
C VAL A 147 -6.49 -11.69 -9.62
N LEU A 148 -6.00 -11.22 -8.47
CA LEU A 148 -4.56 -11.07 -8.22
C LEU A 148 -3.83 -12.43 -8.23
N ARG A 149 -4.45 -13.49 -7.71
CA ARG A 149 -3.91 -14.86 -7.77
C ARG A 149 -3.84 -15.37 -9.20
N ILE A 150 -4.89 -15.17 -9.99
CA ILE A 150 -4.90 -15.54 -11.42
C ILE A 150 -3.79 -14.77 -12.15
N ARG A 151 -3.66 -13.45 -11.95
CA ARG A 151 -2.61 -12.65 -12.57
C ARG A 151 -1.22 -13.18 -12.23
N ALA A 152 -0.95 -13.46 -10.96
CA ALA A 152 0.32 -14.01 -10.52
C ALA A 152 0.61 -15.39 -11.14
N ALA A 153 -0.36 -16.31 -11.10
CA ALA A 153 -0.20 -17.64 -11.69
C ALA A 153 0.03 -17.57 -13.22
N PHE A 154 -0.68 -16.67 -13.92
CA PHE A 154 -0.54 -16.48 -15.36
C PHE A 154 0.79 -15.84 -15.74
N GLU A 155 1.28 -14.89 -14.93
CA GLU A 155 2.59 -14.27 -15.11
C GLU A 155 3.71 -15.30 -14.91
N ASP A 156 3.67 -16.05 -13.81
CA ASP A 156 4.68 -17.06 -13.47
C ASP A 156 4.72 -18.18 -14.50
N TYR A 157 3.58 -18.69 -14.94
CA TYR A 157 3.46 -19.70 -15.99
C TYR A 157 3.94 -19.15 -17.36
N GLY A 158 3.47 -17.97 -17.73
CA GLY A 158 3.83 -17.32 -18.98
C GLY A 158 5.31 -17.06 -19.12
N ASN A 159 5.97 -16.67 -18.03
CA ASN A 159 7.42 -16.46 -17.95
C ASN A 159 8.23 -17.76 -17.79
N GLY A 160 7.56 -18.92 -17.63
CA GLY A 160 8.22 -20.21 -17.46
C GLY A 160 8.83 -20.45 -16.08
N THR A 161 8.42 -19.66 -15.09
CA THR A 161 8.86 -19.81 -13.68
C THR A 161 8.22 -21.04 -13.04
N VAL A 162 6.97 -21.34 -13.40
CA VAL A 162 6.21 -22.51 -12.97
C VAL A 162 5.72 -23.31 -14.17
N ASP A 163 5.45 -24.59 -13.97
CA ASP A 163 4.81 -25.48 -14.93
C ASP A 163 3.27 -25.45 -14.80
N GLU A 164 2.56 -26.34 -15.50
CA GLU A 164 1.09 -26.43 -15.46
C GLU A 164 0.54 -26.66 -14.05
N SER A 165 1.30 -27.30 -13.16
CA SER A 165 0.87 -27.52 -11.78
C SER A 165 0.67 -26.20 -11.01
N GLY A 166 1.41 -25.16 -11.35
CA GLY A 166 1.26 -23.82 -10.82
C GLY A 166 -0.06 -23.12 -11.21
N LEU A 167 -0.77 -23.64 -12.22
CA LEU A 167 -2.07 -23.11 -12.62
C LEU A 167 -3.27 -23.75 -11.87
N SER A 168 -3.04 -24.74 -11.00
CA SER A 168 -4.12 -25.49 -10.34
C SER A 168 -5.06 -24.60 -9.52
N GLU A 169 -4.54 -23.65 -8.75
CA GLU A 169 -5.35 -22.71 -7.97
C GLU A 169 -6.15 -21.77 -8.90
N ALA A 170 -5.55 -21.26 -9.96
CA ALA A 170 -6.23 -20.43 -10.95
C ALA A 170 -7.35 -21.22 -11.65
N LEU A 171 -7.11 -22.49 -11.99
CA LEU A 171 -8.11 -23.38 -12.59
C LEU A 171 -9.33 -23.57 -11.67
N GLU A 172 -9.12 -23.78 -10.35
CA GLU A 172 -10.21 -23.90 -9.39
C GLU A 172 -11.05 -22.62 -9.31
N ILE A 173 -10.39 -21.46 -9.21
CA ILE A 173 -11.06 -20.15 -9.17
C ILE A 173 -11.88 -19.94 -10.46
N ILE A 174 -11.33 -20.29 -11.63
CA ILE A 174 -11.99 -20.13 -12.91
C ILE A 174 -13.19 -21.06 -13.02
N LYS A 175 -13.07 -22.33 -12.63
CA LYS A 175 -14.19 -23.29 -12.62
C LYS A 175 -15.33 -22.81 -11.74
N GLU A 176 -15.02 -22.33 -10.52
CA GLU A 176 -16.03 -21.77 -9.63
C GLU A 176 -16.70 -20.53 -10.25
N ALA A 177 -15.93 -19.67 -10.92
CA ALA A 177 -16.49 -18.49 -11.59
C ALA A 177 -17.39 -18.86 -12.77
N GLU A 178 -17.03 -19.87 -13.58
CA GLU A 178 -17.83 -20.35 -14.70
C GLU A 178 -19.17 -20.96 -14.27
N GLU A 179 -19.23 -21.61 -13.08
CA GLU A 179 -20.46 -22.18 -12.52
C GLU A 179 -21.56 -21.12 -12.35
N TYR A 180 -21.17 -19.89 -12.02
CA TYR A 180 -22.10 -18.77 -11.80
C TYR A 180 -22.20 -17.82 -12.99
N SER A 181 -21.56 -18.14 -14.11
CA SER A 181 -21.61 -17.33 -15.33
C SER A 181 -23.04 -17.20 -15.85
N GLY A 182 -23.46 -15.97 -16.19
CA GLY A 182 -24.79 -15.70 -16.71
C GLY A 182 -25.93 -15.84 -15.68
N THR A 183 -25.62 -16.10 -14.41
CA THR A 183 -26.63 -16.17 -13.36
C THR A 183 -26.99 -14.76 -12.88
N GLU A 184 -28.27 -14.44 -12.84
CA GLU A 184 -28.74 -13.15 -12.33
C GLU A 184 -28.77 -13.11 -10.79
N PRO A 185 -28.42 -11.96 -10.16
CA PRO A 185 -28.53 -11.78 -8.74
C PRO A 185 -29.98 -11.90 -8.24
N VAL A 186 -30.14 -12.53 -7.09
CA VAL A 186 -31.44 -12.75 -6.46
C VAL A 186 -31.78 -11.61 -5.52
N ASN A 187 -33.02 -11.13 -5.52
CA ASN A 187 -33.45 -10.08 -4.60
C ASN A 187 -33.56 -10.61 -3.16
N GLU A 188 -32.57 -10.28 -2.33
CA GLU A 188 -32.46 -10.71 -0.92
C GLU A 188 -33.65 -10.29 -0.04
N SER A 189 -34.36 -9.20 -0.42
CA SER A 189 -35.49 -8.69 0.37
C SER A 189 -36.70 -9.62 0.39
N HIS A 190 -36.78 -10.54 -0.57
CA HIS A 190 -37.87 -11.51 -0.66
C HIS A 190 -37.72 -12.69 0.30
N PHE A 191 -36.55 -12.85 0.91
CA PHE A 191 -36.20 -13.98 1.78
C PHE A 191 -36.03 -13.57 3.25
N LYS A 192 -36.16 -14.53 4.18
CA LYS A 192 -35.95 -14.31 5.62
C LYS A 192 -35.05 -15.40 6.20
N GLY A 193 -34.37 -15.06 7.29
CA GLY A 193 -33.56 -16.02 8.06
C GLY A 193 -32.49 -16.75 7.23
N LYS A 194 -32.50 -18.07 7.23
CA LYS A 194 -31.52 -18.91 6.54
C LYS A 194 -31.56 -18.75 5.02
N GLU A 195 -32.76 -18.57 4.46
CA GLU A 195 -32.92 -18.38 3.00
C GLU A 195 -32.32 -17.06 2.52
N ARG A 196 -32.47 -15.99 3.32
CA ARG A 196 -31.82 -14.71 3.01
C ARG A 196 -30.30 -14.83 3.06
N LYS A 197 -29.76 -15.60 4.00
CA LYS A 197 -28.32 -15.85 4.06
C LYS A 197 -27.83 -16.60 2.82
N ALA A 198 -28.53 -17.65 2.39
CA ALA A 198 -28.21 -18.41 1.20
C ALA A 198 -28.31 -17.55 -0.09
N ALA A 199 -29.34 -16.69 -0.20
CA ALA A 199 -29.48 -15.77 -1.31
C ALA A 199 -28.32 -14.76 -1.37
N ARG A 200 -27.89 -14.23 -0.22
CA ARG A 200 -26.73 -13.36 -0.12
C ARG A 200 -25.42 -14.07 -0.53
N GLU A 201 -25.17 -15.26 -0.03
CA GLU A 201 -23.99 -16.06 -0.39
C GLU A 201 -23.97 -16.35 -1.90
N LYS A 202 -25.13 -16.63 -2.50
CA LYS A 202 -25.25 -16.80 -3.95
C LYS A 202 -24.92 -15.50 -4.70
N ASN A 203 -25.45 -14.36 -4.26
CA ASN A 203 -25.15 -13.06 -4.87
C ASN A 203 -23.67 -12.70 -4.76
N GLU A 204 -23.01 -13.00 -3.63
CA GLU A 204 -21.57 -12.82 -3.45
C GLU A 204 -20.78 -13.66 -4.47
N LYS A 205 -21.17 -14.92 -4.69
CA LYS A 205 -20.52 -15.79 -5.70
C LYS A 205 -20.72 -15.28 -7.11
N ILE A 206 -21.91 -14.76 -7.43
CA ILE A 206 -22.20 -14.15 -8.74
C ILE A 206 -21.33 -12.89 -8.95
N GLU A 207 -21.18 -12.04 -7.93
CA GLU A 207 -20.32 -10.85 -7.99
C GLU A 207 -18.84 -11.23 -8.19
N ILE A 208 -18.35 -12.24 -7.46
CA ILE A 208 -16.99 -12.78 -7.61
C ILE A 208 -16.79 -13.31 -9.04
N SER A 209 -17.72 -14.14 -9.52
CA SER A 209 -17.70 -14.71 -10.86
C SER A 209 -17.61 -13.64 -11.94
N SER A 210 -18.44 -12.61 -11.86
CA SER A 210 -18.48 -11.53 -12.84
C SER A 210 -17.14 -10.78 -12.95
N LEU A 211 -16.47 -10.52 -11.84
CA LEU A 211 -15.17 -9.84 -11.82
C LEU A 211 -14.03 -10.73 -12.32
N VAL A 212 -14.04 -12.02 -11.96
CA VAL A 212 -13.05 -13.00 -12.44
C VAL A 212 -13.18 -13.19 -13.96
N LEU A 213 -14.40 -13.41 -14.47
CA LEU A 213 -14.62 -13.59 -15.90
C LEU A 213 -14.33 -12.33 -16.71
N ALA A 214 -14.63 -11.15 -16.17
CA ALA A 214 -14.25 -9.88 -16.79
C ALA A 214 -12.73 -9.71 -16.88
N GLU A 215 -11.99 -10.17 -15.89
CA GLU A 215 -10.54 -10.17 -15.93
C GLU A 215 -9.98 -11.11 -17.00
N LEU A 216 -10.52 -12.32 -17.12
CA LEU A 216 -10.08 -13.29 -18.13
C LEU A 216 -10.31 -12.78 -19.55
N GLY A 217 -11.45 -12.13 -19.81
CA GLY A 217 -11.80 -11.58 -21.11
C GLY A 217 -11.31 -10.13 -21.36
N LYS A 218 -10.51 -9.57 -20.49
CA LYS A 218 -10.16 -8.13 -20.58
C LYS A 218 -9.45 -7.73 -21.86
N PHE A 219 -8.71 -8.65 -22.48
CA PHE A 219 -8.02 -8.42 -23.75
C PHE A 219 -8.89 -8.63 -24.98
N ASP A 220 -10.05 -9.28 -24.83
CA ASP A 220 -11.01 -9.55 -25.91
C ASP A 220 -12.08 -8.45 -26.03
N THR A 221 -12.13 -7.52 -25.08
CA THR A 221 -13.02 -6.36 -25.14
C THR A 221 -12.55 -5.37 -26.22
N PRO A 222 -13.45 -4.56 -26.81
CA PRO A 222 -13.05 -3.52 -27.76
C PRO A 222 -11.99 -2.57 -27.21
N GLU A 223 -12.09 -2.23 -25.93
CA GLU A 223 -11.12 -1.39 -25.22
C GLU A 223 -9.77 -2.09 -25.04
N GLY A 224 -9.79 -3.38 -24.69
CA GLY A 224 -8.58 -4.21 -24.54
C GLY A 224 -7.84 -4.37 -25.86
N ILE A 225 -8.58 -4.67 -26.95
CA ILE A 225 -8.01 -4.77 -28.30
C ILE A 225 -7.39 -3.43 -28.72
N ALA A 226 -8.09 -2.31 -28.52
CA ALA A 226 -7.56 -1.00 -28.84
C ALA A 226 -6.31 -0.63 -28.00
N ALA A 227 -6.27 -1.03 -26.73
CA ALA A 227 -5.12 -0.85 -25.86
C ALA A 227 -3.91 -1.66 -26.35
N LEU A 228 -4.12 -2.93 -26.74
CA LEU A 228 -3.07 -3.78 -27.30
C LEU A 228 -2.53 -3.26 -28.63
N GLN A 229 -3.41 -2.80 -29.55
CA GLN A 229 -2.98 -2.18 -30.82
C GLN A 229 -2.12 -0.95 -30.59
N ARG A 230 -2.50 -0.08 -29.64
CA ARG A 230 -1.71 1.09 -29.26
C ARG A 230 -0.38 0.70 -28.62
N ALA A 231 -0.38 -0.28 -27.73
CA ALA A 231 0.83 -0.80 -27.11
C ALA A 231 1.78 -1.39 -28.15
N GLN A 232 1.25 -2.13 -29.13
CA GLN A 232 2.04 -2.67 -30.23
C GLN A 232 2.69 -1.56 -31.06
N ALA A 233 1.94 -0.52 -31.43
CA ALA A 233 2.49 0.62 -32.17
C ALA A 233 3.63 1.34 -31.41
N ILE A 234 3.46 1.51 -30.10
CA ILE A 234 4.49 2.09 -29.22
C ILE A 234 5.73 1.21 -29.18
N TYR A 235 5.54 -0.10 -28.98
CA TYR A 235 6.62 -1.08 -28.87
C TYR A 235 7.41 -1.23 -30.17
N ASP A 236 6.73 -1.35 -31.32
CA ASP A 236 7.34 -1.50 -32.64
C ASP A 236 8.16 -0.27 -33.04
N SER A 237 7.81 0.90 -32.53
CA SER A 237 8.57 2.14 -32.77
C SER A 237 9.88 2.20 -32.00
N GLY A 238 10.12 1.29 -31.05
CA GLY A 238 11.32 1.23 -30.24
C GLY A 238 11.51 2.43 -29.31
N LEU A 239 12.61 2.42 -28.56
CA LEU A 239 12.95 3.48 -27.59
C LEU A 239 13.22 4.84 -28.25
N GLU A 240 13.56 4.89 -29.53
CA GLU A 240 13.83 6.12 -30.25
C GLU A 240 12.57 6.78 -30.82
N GLY A 241 11.53 5.98 -31.13
CA GLY A 241 10.36 6.42 -31.89
C GLY A 241 9.02 6.42 -31.17
N PHE A 242 8.92 5.82 -29.98
CA PHE A 242 7.64 5.58 -29.29
C PHE A 242 6.87 6.88 -28.96
N ASP A 243 7.55 7.99 -28.83
CA ASP A 243 6.93 9.29 -28.52
C ASP A 243 5.99 9.81 -29.60
N LYS A 244 6.13 9.35 -30.85
CA LYS A 244 5.21 9.68 -31.94
C LYS A 244 3.78 9.18 -31.73
N HIS A 245 3.61 8.17 -30.89
CA HIS A 245 2.32 7.56 -30.56
C HIS A 245 1.70 8.09 -29.25
N LEU A 246 2.33 9.10 -28.61
CA LEU A 246 1.89 9.65 -27.34
C LEU A 246 1.16 10.97 -27.50
N SER A 247 0.13 11.19 -26.68
CA SER A 247 -0.50 12.50 -26.54
C SER A 247 0.15 13.27 -25.38
N TYR A 248 0.41 14.57 -25.63
CA TYR A 248 1.00 15.47 -24.63
C TYR A 248 0.03 16.57 -24.18
N ASP A 249 -1.20 16.60 -24.73
CA ASP A 249 -2.19 17.62 -24.42
C ASP A 249 -3.05 17.21 -23.22
N ILE A 250 -2.62 17.65 -22.03
CA ILE A 250 -3.36 17.45 -20.78
C ILE A 250 -4.70 18.20 -20.82
N GLY A 251 -4.81 19.31 -21.57
CA GLY A 251 -6.04 20.08 -21.71
C GLY A 251 -7.11 19.27 -22.44
N ALA A 252 -6.76 18.67 -23.59
CA ALA A 252 -7.63 17.78 -24.33
C ALA A 252 -8.07 16.57 -23.48
N ALA A 253 -7.14 15.91 -22.77
CA ALA A 253 -7.48 14.80 -21.90
C ALA A 253 -8.46 15.20 -20.76
N LYS A 254 -8.31 16.39 -20.19
CA LYS A 254 -9.23 16.92 -19.18
C LYS A 254 -10.59 17.36 -19.72
N ALA A 255 -10.68 17.64 -21.01
CA ALA A 255 -11.92 18.06 -21.68
C ALA A 255 -12.85 16.87 -21.99
N LEU A 256 -12.36 15.64 -21.89
CA LEU A 256 -13.18 14.44 -22.09
C LEU A 256 -14.42 14.42 -21.17
N PRO A 257 -15.55 13.82 -21.62
CA PRO A 257 -16.77 13.71 -20.84
C PRO A 257 -16.54 13.07 -19.46
N LYS A 258 -17.42 13.40 -18.50
CA LYS A 258 -17.38 12.90 -17.10
C LYS A 258 -18.75 12.68 -16.49
N SER A 259 -19.77 12.52 -17.32
CA SER A 259 -21.16 12.41 -16.86
C SER A 259 -21.46 11.02 -16.28
N THR A 260 -20.94 9.97 -16.90
CA THR A 260 -21.10 8.59 -16.43
C THR A 260 -19.85 8.07 -15.68
N PRO A 261 -19.97 6.99 -14.90
CA PRO A 261 -18.83 6.32 -14.26
C PRO A 261 -17.76 5.89 -15.27
N GLU A 262 -18.18 5.35 -16.42
CA GLU A 262 -17.32 4.90 -17.52
C GLU A 262 -16.56 6.07 -18.13
N GLU A 263 -17.24 7.17 -18.45
CA GLU A 263 -16.62 8.40 -18.95
C GLU A 263 -15.61 8.98 -17.96
N LYS A 264 -15.93 8.98 -16.65
CA LYS A 264 -14.99 9.40 -15.60
C LYS A 264 -13.73 8.55 -15.59
N LYS A 265 -13.85 7.23 -15.77
CA LYS A 265 -12.73 6.30 -15.83
C LYS A 265 -11.87 6.57 -17.07
N ILE A 266 -12.47 6.63 -18.25
CA ILE A 266 -11.78 6.93 -19.51
C ILE A 266 -11.01 8.25 -19.41
N ARG A 267 -11.65 9.31 -18.89
CA ARG A 267 -11.00 10.58 -18.67
C ARG A 267 -9.83 10.50 -17.69
N ALA A 268 -10.00 9.80 -16.58
CA ALA A 268 -8.94 9.64 -15.56
C ALA A 268 -7.73 8.91 -16.16
N ASP A 269 -7.96 7.86 -16.93
CA ASP A 269 -6.92 7.09 -17.60
C ASP A 269 -6.20 7.93 -18.65
N ALA A 270 -6.94 8.66 -19.50
CA ALA A 270 -6.36 9.57 -20.50
C ALA A 270 -5.51 10.67 -19.85
N VAL A 271 -5.96 11.27 -18.74
CA VAL A 271 -5.19 12.28 -18.00
C VAL A 271 -3.93 11.67 -17.38
N ARG A 272 -4.00 10.45 -16.87
CA ARG A 272 -2.86 9.72 -16.29
C ARG A 272 -1.82 9.45 -17.38
N GLU A 273 -2.22 8.82 -18.48
CA GLU A 273 -1.33 8.51 -19.62
C GLU A 273 -0.66 9.76 -20.20
N THR A 274 -1.42 10.85 -20.41
CA THR A 274 -0.88 12.10 -20.91
C THR A 274 0.12 12.73 -19.93
N ARG A 275 -0.15 12.67 -18.62
CA ARG A 275 0.81 13.14 -17.61
C ARG A 275 2.10 12.32 -17.61
N GLU A 276 1.99 11.01 -17.72
CA GLU A 276 3.15 10.12 -17.82
C GLU A 276 3.97 10.41 -19.08
N ALA A 277 3.32 10.64 -20.22
CA ALA A 277 3.97 11.03 -21.45
C ALA A 277 4.73 12.37 -21.31
N VAL A 278 4.12 13.37 -20.68
CA VAL A 278 4.76 14.68 -20.42
C VAL A 278 5.97 14.52 -19.48
N LEU A 279 5.86 13.71 -18.43
CA LEU A 279 6.97 13.44 -17.51
C LEU A 279 8.10 12.69 -18.19
N SER A 280 7.78 11.70 -19.02
CA SER A 280 8.74 10.97 -19.86
C SER A 280 9.48 11.91 -20.79
N LEU A 281 8.76 12.78 -21.50
CA LEU A 281 9.37 13.77 -22.40
C LEU A 281 10.32 14.73 -21.67
N LYS A 282 9.92 15.21 -20.48
CA LYS A 282 10.79 16.06 -19.64
C LYS A 282 12.05 15.33 -19.19
N ALA A 283 11.93 14.06 -18.78
CA ALA A 283 13.06 13.25 -18.37
C ALA A 283 14.01 12.98 -19.55
N ARG A 284 13.48 12.63 -20.73
CA ARG A 284 14.28 12.42 -21.95
C ARG A 284 15.05 13.69 -22.36
N LYS A 285 14.38 14.82 -22.45
CA LYS A 285 15.02 16.09 -22.80
C LYS A 285 16.13 16.49 -21.85
N LYS A 286 15.97 16.17 -20.55
CA LYS A 286 16.95 16.55 -19.51
C LYS A 286 18.14 15.59 -19.43
N TYR A 287 17.90 14.28 -19.50
CA TYR A 287 18.90 13.28 -19.17
C TYR A 287 19.38 12.47 -20.37
N TYR A 288 18.62 12.46 -21.49
CA TYR A 288 18.92 11.68 -22.68
C TYR A 288 18.82 12.54 -23.96
N PRO A 289 19.57 13.66 -24.07
CA PRO A 289 19.51 14.54 -25.24
C PRO A 289 19.98 13.87 -26.53
N GLY A 290 20.80 12.81 -26.44
CA GLY A 290 21.28 12.03 -27.56
C GLY A 290 20.42 10.84 -27.96
N GLY A 291 19.24 10.69 -27.34
CA GLY A 291 18.37 9.51 -27.53
C GLY A 291 18.35 8.60 -26.32
N LEU A 292 17.30 7.76 -26.24
CA LEU A 292 17.12 6.80 -25.14
C LEU A 292 17.56 5.42 -25.63
N THR A 293 18.53 4.81 -24.94
CA THR A 293 18.98 3.44 -25.17
C THR A 293 18.53 2.53 -24.05
N GLU A 294 18.54 1.23 -24.29
CA GLU A 294 18.20 0.24 -23.25
C GLU A 294 19.14 0.34 -22.05
N PHE A 295 18.58 0.24 -20.86
CA PHE A 295 19.37 0.29 -19.62
C PHE A 295 20.01 -1.09 -19.37
N ASP A 296 21.32 -1.09 -19.17
CA ASP A 296 22.05 -2.31 -18.83
C ASP A 296 21.88 -2.65 -17.33
N MET A 297 21.05 -3.66 -17.06
CA MET A 297 20.80 -4.16 -15.71
C MET A 297 21.95 -5.04 -15.17
N SER A 298 22.85 -5.53 -16.02
CA SER A 298 23.90 -6.47 -15.59
C SER A 298 24.80 -5.88 -14.52
N GLN A 299 25.19 -4.62 -14.68
CA GLN A 299 26.02 -3.91 -13.70
C GLN A 299 25.33 -3.78 -12.33
N LEU A 300 24.02 -3.55 -12.31
CA LEU A 300 23.27 -3.44 -11.07
C LEU A 300 23.12 -4.80 -10.38
N ASN A 301 22.87 -5.85 -11.15
CA ASN A 301 22.80 -7.22 -10.66
C ASN A 301 24.14 -7.67 -10.06
N ASP A 302 25.24 -7.43 -10.75
CA ASP A 302 26.59 -7.73 -10.26
C ASP A 302 26.91 -7.01 -8.94
N LEU A 303 26.43 -5.79 -8.78
CA LEU A 303 26.61 -5.04 -7.53
C LEU A 303 25.79 -5.64 -6.38
N PHE A 304 24.57 -6.11 -6.63
CA PHE A 304 23.78 -6.80 -5.63
C PHE A 304 24.42 -8.12 -5.21
N GLU A 305 24.92 -8.93 -6.15
CA GLU A 305 25.64 -10.17 -5.86
C GLU A 305 26.91 -9.90 -5.01
N LYS A 306 27.67 -8.88 -5.38
CA LYS A 306 28.86 -8.46 -4.59
C LYS A 306 28.49 -8.00 -3.19
N ARG A 307 27.39 -7.28 -3.04
CA ARG A 307 26.90 -6.84 -1.72
C ARG A 307 26.53 -8.04 -0.86
N ASP A 308 25.79 -9.00 -1.42
CA ASP A 308 25.33 -10.18 -0.70
C ASP A 308 26.52 -11.07 -0.30
N ALA A 309 27.52 -11.26 -1.19
CA ALA A 309 28.78 -11.95 -0.86
C ALA A 309 29.55 -11.25 0.25
N ASN A 310 29.61 -9.92 0.23
CA ASN A 310 30.27 -9.12 1.26
C ASN A 310 29.52 -9.23 2.60
N ASP A 311 28.19 -9.25 2.61
CA ASP A 311 27.38 -9.42 3.82
C ASP A 311 27.58 -10.80 4.45
N ILE A 312 27.72 -11.85 3.64
CA ILE A 312 28.08 -13.19 4.10
C ILE A 312 29.48 -13.17 4.75
N ALA A 313 30.47 -12.57 4.09
CA ALA A 313 31.83 -12.46 4.62
C ALA A 313 31.89 -11.67 5.94
N ILE A 314 31.09 -10.62 6.09
CA ILE A 314 30.93 -9.87 7.34
C ILE A 314 30.35 -10.77 8.43
N ALA A 315 29.30 -11.53 8.14
CA ALA A 315 28.67 -12.43 9.11
C ALA A 315 29.63 -13.55 9.58
N GLU A 316 30.38 -14.15 8.67
CA GLU A 316 31.41 -15.16 8.99
C GLU A 316 32.52 -14.56 9.85
N THR A 317 33.02 -13.38 9.49
CA THR A 317 34.05 -12.68 10.26
C THR A 317 33.61 -12.38 11.69
N LEU A 318 32.34 -11.95 11.86
CA LEU A 318 31.73 -11.71 13.17
C LEU A 318 31.60 -13.02 13.97
N GLY A 319 31.27 -14.14 13.33
CA GLY A 319 31.27 -15.48 13.94
C GLY A 319 32.68 -15.85 14.47
N LYS A 320 33.67 -15.77 13.63
CA LYS A 320 35.10 -16.03 14.01
C LYS A 320 35.57 -15.10 15.14
N MET A 321 35.15 -13.83 15.13
CA MET A 321 35.47 -12.90 16.24
C MET A 321 34.84 -13.32 17.57
N LYS A 322 33.64 -13.92 17.54
CA LYS A 322 33.01 -14.46 18.75
C LYS A 322 33.82 -15.62 19.31
N ASP A 323 34.27 -16.53 18.44
CA ASP A 323 35.06 -17.67 18.82
C ASP A 323 36.45 -17.29 19.35
N ALA A 324 37.11 -16.32 18.67
CA ALA A 324 38.39 -15.76 19.14
C ALA A 324 38.29 -15.06 20.49
N ARG A 325 37.17 -14.43 20.80
CA ARG A 325 36.88 -13.87 22.14
C ARG A 325 36.73 -14.95 23.21
N THR A 326 36.04 -16.04 22.86
CA THR A 326 35.82 -17.17 23.78
C THR A 326 37.13 -17.87 24.08
N SER A 327 38.00 -18.04 23.08
CA SER A 327 39.33 -18.65 23.21
C SER A 327 40.41 -17.68 23.75
N LYS A 328 40.05 -16.41 24.05
CA LYS A 328 40.96 -15.34 24.52
C LYS A 328 42.19 -15.11 23.59
N ASN A 329 42.06 -15.38 22.30
CA ASN A 329 43.11 -15.16 21.31
C ASN A 329 43.14 -13.70 20.85
N SER A 330 43.93 -12.86 21.51
CA SER A 330 43.98 -11.42 21.24
C SER A 330 44.58 -11.06 19.90
N ALA A 331 45.56 -11.84 19.40
CA ALA A 331 46.24 -11.59 18.12
C ALA A 331 45.27 -11.86 16.94
N GLU A 332 44.57 -12.99 16.99
CA GLU A 332 43.55 -13.34 16.00
C GLU A 332 42.40 -12.33 15.99
N LEU A 333 41.95 -11.91 17.17
CA LEU A 333 40.91 -10.89 17.32
C LEU A 333 41.30 -9.55 16.68
N ALA A 334 42.56 -9.14 16.79
CA ALA A 334 43.03 -7.90 16.16
C ALA A 334 43.04 -8.02 14.62
N GLY A 335 43.49 -9.16 14.07
CA GLY A 335 43.41 -9.43 12.63
C GLY A 335 41.99 -9.42 12.08
N LEU A 336 41.09 -10.10 12.78
CA LEU A 336 39.66 -10.14 12.40
C LEU A 336 38.98 -8.77 12.47
N LYS A 337 39.34 -7.90 13.43
CA LYS A 337 38.85 -6.52 13.49
C LYS A 337 39.28 -5.70 12.28
N SER A 338 40.56 -5.87 11.84
CA SER A 338 41.07 -5.21 10.64
C SER A 338 40.35 -5.70 9.38
N ALA A 339 40.16 -7.02 9.25
CA ALA A 339 39.42 -7.61 8.14
C ALA A 339 37.97 -7.11 8.10
N LEU A 340 37.29 -7.06 9.26
CA LEU A 340 35.93 -6.53 9.35
C LEU A 340 35.84 -5.06 8.95
N ALA A 341 36.83 -4.25 9.32
CA ALA A 341 36.88 -2.85 8.91
C ALA A 341 37.02 -2.71 7.38
N GLY A 342 37.85 -3.54 6.76
CA GLY A 342 37.98 -3.61 5.30
C GLY A 342 36.65 -3.98 4.62
N LEU A 343 36.00 -5.05 5.07
CA LEU A 343 34.71 -5.51 4.51
C LEU A 343 33.62 -4.45 4.65
N ARG A 344 33.56 -3.74 5.77
CA ARG A 344 32.62 -2.63 5.97
C ARG A 344 32.89 -1.44 5.05
N THR A 345 34.14 -1.13 4.79
CA THR A 345 34.52 -0.09 3.82
C THR A 345 34.12 -0.48 2.41
N GLU A 346 34.36 -1.74 2.04
CA GLU A 346 33.94 -2.30 0.75
C GLU A 346 32.43 -2.26 0.60
N LYS A 347 31.66 -2.71 1.62
CA LYS A 347 30.20 -2.60 1.64
C LYS A 347 29.73 -1.17 1.37
N LYS A 348 30.31 -0.18 2.05
CA LYS A 348 29.95 1.23 1.87
C LYS A 348 30.19 1.70 0.43
N ASN A 349 31.27 1.24 -0.20
CA ASN A 349 31.57 1.56 -1.60
C ASN A 349 30.56 0.90 -2.55
N ILE A 350 30.25 -0.38 -2.33
CA ILE A 350 29.24 -1.11 -3.10
C ILE A 350 27.86 -0.43 -2.95
N ASP A 351 27.42 -0.11 -1.73
CA ASP A 351 26.15 0.57 -1.48
C ASP A 351 26.08 1.94 -2.18
N THR A 352 27.21 2.67 -2.24
CA THR A 352 27.26 3.95 -2.95
C THR A 352 27.08 3.76 -4.46
N LEU A 353 27.69 2.73 -5.04
CA LEU A 353 27.53 2.38 -6.45
C LEU A 353 26.12 1.88 -6.75
N ILE A 354 25.54 1.04 -5.90
CA ILE A 354 24.15 0.59 -6.00
C ILE A 354 23.21 1.81 -5.99
N LYS A 355 23.39 2.74 -5.05
CA LYS A 355 22.56 3.96 -4.98
C LYS A 355 22.64 4.79 -6.25
N LYS A 356 23.85 4.96 -6.83
CA LYS A 356 24.02 5.69 -8.08
C LYS A 356 23.28 4.98 -9.23
N ASN A 357 23.56 3.68 -9.45
CA ASN A 357 22.94 2.91 -10.53
C ASN A 357 21.41 2.81 -10.37
N THR A 358 20.90 2.65 -9.15
CA THR A 358 19.45 2.67 -8.88
C THR A 358 18.83 4.05 -9.21
N THR A 359 19.56 5.14 -8.97
CA THR A 359 19.11 6.47 -9.36
C THR A 359 19.06 6.60 -10.88
N ASP A 360 20.09 6.15 -11.59
CA ASP A 360 20.16 6.17 -13.04
C ASP A 360 19.05 5.29 -13.65
N TYR A 361 18.82 4.11 -13.10
CA TYR A 361 17.68 3.26 -13.47
C TYR A 361 16.32 3.92 -13.25
N SER A 362 16.14 4.62 -12.13
CA SER A 362 14.91 5.38 -11.85
C SER A 362 14.68 6.52 -12.84
N ILE A 363 15.75 7.17 -13.30
CA ILE A 363 15.68 8.21 -14.36
C ILE A 363 15.32 7.55 -15.69
N TYR A 364 15.94 6.42 -16.02
CA TYR A 364 15.64 5.65 -17.24
C TYR A 364 14.18 5.18 -17.25
N THR A 365 13.70 4.54 -16.18
CA THR A 365 12.32 4.07 -16.11
C THR A 365 11.31 5.20 -16.27
N ARG A 366 11.59 6.39 -15.72
CA ARG A 366 10.76 7.57 -15.93
C ARG A 366 10.77 8.02 -17.39
N ALA A 367 11.93 8.03 -18.02
CA ALA A 367 12.10 8.45 -19.42
C ALA A 367 11.44 7.44 -20.39
N ALA A 368 11.57 6.14 -20.13
CA ALA A 368 11.03 5.04 -20.93
C ALA A 368 9.60 4.62 -20.53
N LYS A 369 8.98 5.22 -19.51
CA LYS A 369 7.76 4.69 -18.87
C LYS A 369 6.65 4.31 -19.86
N PRO A 370 6.27 5.12 -20.84
CA PRO A 370 5.23 4.71 -21.81
C PRO A 370 5.62 3.47 -22.62
N TYR A 371 6.88 3.36 -23.02
CA TYR A 371 7.41 2.20 -23.75
C TYR A 371 7.41 0.95 -22.87
N LEU A 372 7.87 1.06 -21.63
CA LEU A 372 7.89 -0.05 -20.67
C LEU A 372 6.48 -0.52 -20.30
N ASN A 373 5.53 0.41 -20.17
CA ASN A 373 4.12 0.07 -19.94
C ASN A 373 3.51 -0.68 -21.14
N ALA A 374 3.83 -0.24 -22.36
CA ALA A 374 3.39 -0.93 -23.58
C ALA A 374 3.97 -2.35 -23.66
N LYS A 375 5.29 -2.50 -23.42
CA LYS A 375 5.93 -3.83 -23.36
C LYS A 375 5.28 -4.73 -22.32
N LYS A 376 5.08 -4.22 -21.08
CA LYS A 376 4.41 -4.96 -20.00
C LYS A 376 3.02 -5.44 -20.38
N LEU A 377 2.21 -4.58 -21.02
CA LEU A 377 0.85 -4.94 -21.46
C LEU A 377 0.85 -6.04 -22.52
N LEU A 378 1.79 -6.00 -23.47
CA LEU A 378 1.94 -7.02 -24.50
C LEU A 378 2.43 -8.35 -23.92
N ASP A 379 3.38 -8.31 -22.98
CA ASP A 379 3.86 -9.50 -22.28
C ASP A 379 2.74 -10.12 -21.43
N GLU A 380 1.97 -9.31 -20.71
CA GLU A 380 0.80 -9.74 -19.94
C GLU A 380 -0.23 -10.41 -20.85
N SER A 381 -0.60 -9.81 -21.99
CA SER A 381 -1.54 -10.41 -22.94
C SER A 381 -1.05 -11.76 -23.47
N ARG A 382 0.24 -11.88 -23.77
CA ARG A 382 0.85 -13.15 -24.21
C ARG A 382 0.79 -14.22 -23.13
N ASN A 383 1.10 -13.85 -21.90
CA ASN A 383 1.05 -14.74 -20.74
C ASN A 383 -0.39 -15.22 -20.47
N TYR A 384 -1.36 -14.31 -20.62
CA TYR A 384 -2.79 -14.65 -20.50
C TYR A 384 -3.23 -15.65 -21.57
N ALA A 385 -2.91 -15.39 -22.83
CA ALA A 385 -3.29 -16.30 -23.92
C ALA A 385 -2.72 -17.71 -23.69
N LYS A 386 -1.44 -17.82 -23.35
CA LYS A 386 -0.77 -19.09 -23.08
C LYS A 386 -1.36 -19.80 -21.85
N ALA A 387 -1.64 -19.08 -20.77
CA ALA A 387 -2.18 -19.67 -19.55
C ALA A 387 -3.63 -20.10 -19.72
N ILE A 388 -4.48 -19.32 -20.43
CA ILE A 388 -5.86 -19.67 -20.73
C ILE A 388 -5.93 -20.93 -21.61
N GLU A 389 -5.05 -21.06 -22.61
CA GLU A 389 -4.95 -22.27 -23.43
C GLU A 389 -4.64 -23.50 -22.58
N SER A 390 -3.65 -23.41 -21.69
CA SER A 390 -3.30 -24.50 -20.77
C SER A 390 -4.43 -24.81 -19.79
N VAL A 391 -5.04 -23.80 -19.15
CA VAL A 391 -6.18 -24.00 -18.25
C VAL A 391 -7.34 -24.69 -18.97
N ASN A 392 -7.63 -24.32 -20.22
CA ASN A 392 -8.70 -24.95 -21.00
C ASN A 392 -8.37 -26.41 -21.38
N SER A 393 -7.10 -26.75 -21.55
CA SER A 393 -6.69 -28.15 -21.79
C SER A 393 -6.78 -29.03 -20.53
N MET A 394 -6.72 -28.40 -19.32
CA MET A 394 -6.81 -29.08 -18.03
C MET A 394 -8.26 -29.25 -17.53
N LYS A 395 -9.27 -28.62 -18.17
CA LYS A 395 -10.70 -28.75 -17.84
C LYS A 395 -11.27 -30.05 -18.32
#